data_7807d52937170b05982914f369da582a
#
_entry.id   7807d52937170b05982914f369da582a
#
_cell.length_a   1.000
_cell.length_b   1.000
_cell.length_c   1.000
_cell.angle_alpha   90.00
_cell.angle_beta   90.00
_cell.angle_gamma   90.00
#
_symmetry.space_group_name_H-M   'P 1'
#
loop_
_entity.id
_entity.type
_entity.pdbx_description
1 polymer ?
#
loop_
_entity_poly.entity_id
_entity_poly.type
_entity_poly.pdbx_seq_one_letter_code
_entity_poly.pdbx_strand_id
1 'polypeptide(L)'
;MPRLDYLLNNACQTVRRPAGFFEHLLARESVPLAALPGAWRGPLASHGELRRRLEGSQTPAPGALATAAAAAAAARGLHGEGLLHSAALSQRRYLDEDYRGGEAVFPADRFDEDLQQVDLREVNSWRLRMHEVKTPELLEVQLVNAIAPYVLNARLKPLMLRTPERHKHVVNVSAVEGQFYRSTKTDKHPHTNMAKAALNMMTRTSAPDFVKDGIHMNAVDTGWVTDEDPAAHAARKAKLGFAPPLDIIDGAARIVDPIFSGRRSGEHVWGQFLKDYKPAPW
;
A
#
# COMPACT_ATOMS: atom_id res chain seq x y z
N MET A 1 -15.04 14.13 5.32
CA MET A 1 -15.75 12.87 4.99
C MET A 1 -16.78 12.61 6.08
N PRO A 2 -18.08 12.40 5.75
CA PRO A 2 -19.15 12.23 6.78
C PRO A 2 -19.14 10.82 7.38
N ARG A 3 -18.80 9.78 6.62
CA ARG A 3 -18.79 8.37 7.04
C ARG A 3 -17.72 7.56 6.30
N LEU A 4 -17.36 6.41 6.87
CA LEU A 4 -16.51 5.40 6.24
C LEU A 4 -17.08 4.02 6.61
N ASP A 5 -17.39 3.19 5.61
CA ASP A 5 -17.96 1.87 5.82
C ASP A 5 -16.99 0.75 5.48
N TYR A 6 -16.13 0.97 4.49
CA TYR A 6 -15.17 -0.03 4.01
C TYR A 6 -13.77 0.57 3.95
N LEU A 7 -12.81 -0.13 4.53
CA LEU A 7 -11.39 0.20 4.46
C LEU A 7 -10.64 -1.01 3.93
N LEU A 8 -10.03 -0.86 2.75
CA LEU A 8 -9.21 -1.90 2.14
C LEU A 8 -7.75 -1.45 2.17
N ASN A 9 -6.95 -2.08 2.99
CA ASN A 9 -5.50 -1.87 3.06
C ASN A 9 -4.84 -2.75 2.00
N ASN A 10 -4.87 -2.29 0.75
CA ASN A 10 -4.34 -3.01 -0.41
C ASN A 10 -2.91 -2.59 -0.77
N ALA A 11 -2.45 -1.42 -0.33
CA ALA A 11 -1.08 -0.98 -0.61
C ALA A 11 -0.07 -2.00 -0.05
N CYS A 12 0.81 -2.50 -0.94
CA CYS A 12 1.78 -3.54 -0.62
C CYS A 12 3.09 -3.25 -1.36
N GLN A 13 4.19 -3.45 -0.66
CA GLN A 13 5.52 -3.47 -1.27
C GLN A 13 6.09 -4.87 -1.15
N THR A 14 6.06 -5.62 -2.25
CA THR A 14 6.67 -6.95 -2.38
C THR A 14 8.10 -6.82 -2.89
N VAL A 15 8.28 -5.97 -3.89
CA VAL A 15 9.55 -5.64 -4.51
C VAL A 15 9.81 -4.14 -4.38
N ARG A 16 10.95 -3.77 -3.81
CA ARG A 16 11.37 -2.37 -3.79
C ARG A 16 11.74 -1.94 -5.20
N ARG A 17 11.10 -0.87 -5.65
CA ARG A 17 11.40 -0.23 -6.93
C ARG A 17 12.19 1.05 -6.66
N PRO A 18 13.36 1.26 -7.28
CA PRO A 18 14.11 2.52 -7.15
C PRO A 18 13.38 3.68 -7.84
N ALA A 19 13.80 4.91 -7.53
CA ALA A 19 13.16 6.14 -7.99
C ALA A 19 12.94 6.20 -9.52
N GLY A 20 13.90 5.71 -10.31
CA GLY A 20 13.80 5.69 -11.77
C GLY A 20 12.62 4.88 -12.32
N PHE A 21 12.14 3.90 -11.58
CA PHE A 21 10.95 3.12 -11.97
C PHE A 21 9.68 3.97 -12.02
N PHE A 22 9.54 4.97 -11.14
CA PHE A 22 8.34 5.79 -10.99
C PHE A 22 8.45 7.16 -11.67
N GLU A 23 9.54 7.46 -12.36
CA GLU A 23 9.83 8.79 -12.90
C GLU A 23 8.70 9.31 -13.81
N HIS A 24 8.13 8.42 -14.63
CA HIS A 24 7.00 8.74 -15.52
C HIS A 24 5.71 9.11 -14.78
N LEU A 25 5.53 8.69 -13.53
CA LEU A 25 4.35 9.01 -12.70
C LEU A 25 4.49 10.38 -12.04
N LEU A 26 5.71 10.80 -11.67
CA LEU A 26 5.94 12.07 -10.96
C LEU A 26 5.42 13.28 -11.75
N ALA A 27 5.60 13.28 -13.07
CA ALA A 27 5.10 14.33 -13.94
C ALA A 27 3.57 14.44 -13.87
N ARG A 28 2.87 13.29 -13.84
CA ARG A 28 1.39 13.23 -13.74
C ARG A 28 0.90 13.65 -12.37
N GLU A 29 1.56 13.23 -11.30
CA GLU A 29 1.20 13.61 -9.92
C GLU A 29 1.43 15.09 -9.63
N SER A 30 2.30 15.75 -10.39
CA SER A 30 2.58 17.17 -10.27
C SER A 30 1.60 18.07 -11.04
N VAL A 31 0.68 17.51 -11.81
CA VAL A 31 -0.31 18.27 -12.60
C VAL A 31 -1.24 19.05 -11.66
N PRO A 32 -1.39 20.39 -11.86
CA PRO A 32 -2.32 21.19 -11.08
C PRO A 32 -3.78 20.70 -11.25
N LEU A 33 -4.56 20.73 -10.16
CA LEU A 33 -5.98 20.29 -10.17
C LEU A 33 -6.78 20.94 -11.29
N ALA A 34 -6.52 22.22 -11.61
CA ALA A 34 -7.21 22.95 -12.66
C ALA A 34 -6.94 22.41 -14.07
N ALA A 35 -5.80 21.77 -14.28
CA ALA A 35 -5.39 21.17 -15.56
C ALA A 35 -5.90 19.71 -15.73
N LEU A 36 -6.44 19.10 -14.68
CA LEU A 36 -6.99 17.74 -14.77
C LEU A 36 -8.33 17.70 -15.50
N PRO A 37 -8.71 16.55 -16.10
CA PRO A 37 -10.04 16.36 -16.68
C PRO A 37 -11.16 16.69 -15.69
N GLY A 38 -12.27 17.25 -16.17
CA GLY A 38 -13.37 17.73 -15.32
C GLY A 38 -13.91 16.66 -14.36
N ALA A 39 -14.03 15.42 -14.83
CA ALA A 39 -14.50 14.29 -14.03
C ALA A 39 -13.64 14.01 -12.78
N TRP A 40 -12.36 14.36 -12.80
CA TRP A 40 -11.42 14.11 -11.69
C TRP A 40 -11.36 15.25 -10.69
N ARG A 41 -11.77 16.46 -11.09
CA ARG A 41 -11.67 17.66 -10.22
C ARG A 41 -12.57 17.57 -8.99
N GLY A 42 -13.79 17.05 -9.14
CA GLY A 42 -14.74 16.88 -8.05
C GLY A 42 -14.20 16.00 -6.91
N PRO A 43 -13.82 14.73 -7.17
CA PRO A 43 -13.24 13.84 -6.17
C PRO A 43 -11.98 14.40 -5.50
N LEU A 44 -11.15 15.17 -6.22
CA LEU A 44 -9.89 15.71 -5.74
C LEU A 44 -10.02 17.13 -5.11
N ALA A 45 -11.21 17.73 -5.13
CA ALA A 45 -11.41 19.12 -4.67
C ALA A 45 -11.01 19.31 -3.20
N SER A 46 -11.36 18.38 -2.31
CA SER A 46 -11.01 18.44 -0.89
C SER A 46 -9.50 18.30 -0.64
N HIS A 47 -8.81 17.48 -1.45
CA HIS A 47 -7.36 17.38 -1.41
C HIS A 47 -6.70 18.68 -1.90
N GLY A 48 -7.19 19.27 -2.98
CA GLY A 48 -6.72 20.56 -3.50
C GLY A 48 -6.92 21.71 -2.50
N GLU A 49 -8.04 21.71 -1.77
CA GLU A 49 -8.30 22.68 -0.70
C GLU A 49 -7.33 22.50 0.48
N LEU A 50 -7.09 21.27 0.91
CA LEU A 50 -6.12 20.99 1.97
C LEU A 50 -4.72 21.43 1.57
N ARG A 51 -4.28 21.14 0.34
CA ARG A 51 -2.98 21.62 -0.16
C ARG A 51 -2.87 23.14 -0.11
N ARG A 52 -3.85 23.88 -0.61
CA ARG A 52 -3.86 25.35 -0.59
C ARG A 52 -3.77 25.92 0.84
N ARG A 53 -4.43 25.31 1.81
CA ARG A 53 -4.34 25.72 3.23
C ARG A 53 -2.94 25.48 3.78
N LEU A 54 -2.29 24.39 3.44
CA LEU A 54 -0.94 24.08 3.86
C LEU A 54 0.07 25.02 3.22
N GLU A 55 -0.05 25.29 1.92
CA GLU A 55 0.77 26.25 1.18
C GLU A 55 0.63 27.67 1.78
N GLY A 56 -0.59 28.12 2.05
CA GLY A 56 -0.87 29.41 2.69
C GLY A 56 -0.34 29.54 4.12
N SER A 57 -0.18 28.42 4.83
CA SER A 57 0.37 28.43 6.20
C SER A 57 1.90 28.49 6.24
N GLN A 58 2.57 28.26 5.12
CA GLN A 58 4.05 28.31 5.02
C GLN A 58 4.60 29.71 4.71
N THR A 59 3.76 30.65 4.33
CA THR A 59 4.18 32.05 4.09
C THR A 59 4.26 32.79 5.42
N PRO A 60 5.45 33.11 5.97
CA PRO A 60 5.55 33.99 7.15
C PRO A 60 5.03 35.39 6.76
N ALA A 61 4.13 35.92 7.56
CA ALA A 61 3.78 37.35 7.42
C ALA A 61 5.05 38.21 7.59
N PRO A 62 5.30 39.20 6.71
CA PRO A 62 6.46 40.06 6.83
C PRO A 62 6.39 40.77 8.19
N GLY A 63 7.39 40.54 9.06
CA GLY A 63 7.53 41.25 10.34
C GLY A 63 7.07 40.51 11.63
N ALA A 64 6.71 39.25 11.58
CA ALA A 64 6.35 38.51 12.78
C ALA A 64 7.59 38.04 13.56
N LEU A 65 7.80 38.61 14.76
CA LEU A 65 8.72 38.06 15.76
C LEU A 65 8.35 36.61 16.05
N ALA A 66 9.35 35.71 16.03
CA ALA A 66 9.19 34.30 16.26
C ALA A 66 8.68 34.01 17.68
N THR A 67 7.37 34.01 17.87
CA THR A 67 6.73 33.55 19.10
C THR A 67 6.66 32.01 19.16
N ALA A 68 6.47 31.44 20.35
CA ALA A 68 6.24 30.01 20.51
C ALA A 68 5.10 29.48 19.60
N ALA A 69 4.13 30.35 19.25
CA ALA A 69 3.07 30.05 18.28
C ALA A 69 3.61 29.94 16.84
N ALA A 70 4.61 30.73 16.45
CA ALA A 70 5.27 30.64 15.13
C ALA A 70 6.16 29.40 15.05
N ALA A 71 6.84 29.01 16.15
CA ALA A 71 7.58 27.75 16.22
C ALA A 71 6.64 26.53 16.15
N ALA A 72 5.46 26.59 16.77
CA ALA A 72 4.43 25.57 16.67
C ALA A 72 3.73 25.54 15.29
N ALA A 73 3.68 26.68 14.58
CA ALA A 73 3.20 26.75 13.20
C ALA A 73 4.26 26.23 12.21
N ALA A 74 5.55 26.51 12.45
CA ALA A 74 6.66 25.94 11.69
C ALA A 74 6.78 24.42 11.90
N ALA A 75 6.55 23.91 13.12
CA ALA A 75 6.47 22.47 13.39
C ALA A 75 5.24 21.82 12.72
N ARG A 76 4.14 22.56 12.58
CA ARG A 76 2.99 22.16 11.75
C ARG A 76 3.28 22.23 10.26
N GLY A 77 4.15 23.13 9.82
CA GLY A 77 4.67 23.25 8.45
C GLY A 77 5.44 22.02 8.01
N LEU A 78 6.24 21.42 8.90
CA LEU A 78 6.94 20.16 8.61
C LEU A 78 5.96 19.00 8.29
N HIS A 79 4.78 18.97 8.93
CA HIS A 79 3.73 18.02 8.54
C HIS A 79 3.06 18.37 7.21
N GLY A 80 3.01 19.65 6.84
CA GLY A 80 2.50 20.13 5.56
C GLY A 80 3.42 19.78 4.39
N GLU A 81 4.74 19.92 4.55
CA GLU A 81 5.71 19.57 3.51
C GLU A 81 5.63 18.11 3.09
N GLY A 82 5.48 17.17 4.03
CA GLY A 82 5.32 15.76 3.71
C GLY A 82 4.09 15.47 2.85
N LEU A 83 2.99 16.20 3.04
CA LEU A 83 1.80 16.05 2.22
C LEU A 83 1.91 16.79 0.88
N LEU A 84 2.51 17.98 0.86
CA LEU A 84 2.67 18.78 -0.36
C LEU A 84 3.64 18.15 -1.36
N HIS A 85 4.66 17.47 -0.86
CA HIS A 85 5.74 16.89 -1.66
C HIS A 85 5.82 15.37 -1.53
N SER A 86 4.73 14.69 -1.14
CA SER A 86 4.72 13.26 -0.83
C SER A 86 5.27 12.39 -1.98
N ALA A 87 4.90 12.68 -3.22
CA ALA A 87 5.40 11.96 -4.39
C ALA A 87 6.93 12.10 -4.53
N ALA A 88 7.46 13.32 -4.48
CA ALA A 88 8.90 13.58 -4.57
C ALA A 88 9.67 13.00 -3.38
N LEU A 89 9.10 13.07 -2.16
CA LEU A 89 9.73 12.54 -0.95
C LEU A 89 9.76 11.01 -0.97
N SER A 90 8.74 10.35 -1.51
CA SER A 90 8.71 8.88 -1.65
C SER A 90 9.77 8.37 -2.65
N GLN A 91 10.28 9.24 -3.53
CA GLN A 91 11.26 8.92 -4.56
C GLN A 91 12.67 9.42 -4.24
N ARG A 92 12.97 9.68 -2.96
CA ARG A 92 14.32 10.07 -2.56
C ARG A 92 15.30 8.91 -2.76
N ARG A 93 16.44 9.25 -3.39
CA ARG A 93 17.53 8.32 -3.64
C ARG A 93 18.43 8.23 -2.41
N TYR A 94 18.58 7.06 -1.81
CA TYR A 94 19.43 6.84 -0.63
C TYR A 94 20.17 5.50 -0.62
N LEU A 95 19.89 4.64 -1.59
CA LEU A 95 20.66 3.43 -1.85
C LEU A 95 21.43 3.56 -3.17
N ASP A 96 22.57 2.87 -3.28
CA ASP A 96 23.39 2.87 -4.50
C ASP A 96 22.58 2.44 -5.74
N GLU A 97 21.64 1.52 -5.57
CA GLU A 97 20.77 1.03 -6.63
C GLU A 97 19.78 2.10 -7.13
N ASP A 98 19.45 3.10 -6.31
CA ASP A 98 18.57 4.20 -6.71
C ASP A 98 19.23 5.13 -7.73
N TYR A 99 20.56 5.08 -7.82
CA TYR A 99 21.35 5.82 -8.80
C TYR A 99 21.67 4.98 -10.04
N ARG A 100 21.40 3.69 -10.01
CA ARG A 100 21.55 2.76 -11.15
C ARG A 100 20.21 2.63 -11.84
N GLY A 101 19.98 3.39 -12.87
CA GLY A 101 18.70 3.41 -13.58
C GLY A 101 18.86 3.97 -14.97
N GLY A 102 17.79 4.37 -15.55
CA GLY A 102 17.68 4.87 -16.91
C GLY A 102 17.04 3.85 -17.84
N GLU A 103 16.96 4.19 -19.12
CA GLU A 103 16.24 3.39 -20.11
C GLU A 103 16.72 1.95 -20.28
N ALA A 104 18.00 1.68 -19.96
CA ALA A 104 18.54 0.33 -20.00
C ALA A 104 17.89 -0.62 -18.98
N VAL A 105 17.38 -0.08 -17.87
CA VAL A 105 16.79 -0.84 -16.75
C VAL A 105 15.28 -0.62 -16.67
N PHE A 106 14.84 0.60 -16.92
CA PHE A 106 13.43 1.02 -16.93
C PHE A 106 13.12 1.68 -18.28
N PRO A 107 12.93 0.89 -19.36
CA PRO A 107 12.74 1.42 -20.69
C PRO A 107 11.46 2.26 -20.76
N ALA A 108 11.58 3.50 -21.26
CA ALA A 108 10.47 4.42 -21.38
C ALA A 108 9.32 3.82 -22.20
N ASP A 109 8.09 4.09 -21.80
CA ASP A 109 6.86 3.65 -22.46
C ASP A 109 6.72 2.12 -22.68
N ARG A 110 7.48 1.32 -21.93
CA ARG A 110 7.35 -0.13 -21.93
C ARG A 110 6.68 -0.59 -20.65
N PHE A 111 5.51 -1.16 -20.79
CA PHE A 111 4.70 -1.68 -19.70
C PHE A 111 4.49 -3.18 -19.86
N ASP A 112 4.28 -3.87 -18.76
CA ASP A 112 3.85 -5.27 -18.74
C ASP A 112 2.34 -5.39 -19.00
N GLU A 113 1.79 -6.60 -18.91
CA GLU A 113 0.37 -6.88 -19.12
C GLU A 113 -0.54 -6.20 -18.08
N ASP A 114 -0.01 -5.89 -16.89
CA ASP A 114 -0.71 -5.18 -15.82
C ASP A 114 -0.50 -3.64 -15.88
N LEU A 115 0.06 -3.14 -16.97
CA LEU A 115 0.39 -1.73 -17.21
C LEU A 115 1.40 -1.16 -16.20
N GLN A 116 2.24 -2.00 -15.60
CA GLN A 116 3.36 -1.56 -14.78
C GLN A 116 4.60 -1.33 -15.65
N GLN A 117 5.43 -0.37 -15.24
CA GLN A 117 6.72 -0.12 -15.87
C GLN A 117 7.57 -1.40 -15.86
N VAL A 118 8.10 -1.81 -17.01
CA VAL A 118 9.00 -2.96 -17.11
C VAL A 118 10.28 -2.71 -16.31
N ASP A 119 10.67 -3.70 -15.51
CA ASP A 119 11.88 -3.70 -14.68
C ASP A 119 12.85 -4.78 -15.18
N LEU A 120 13.92 -4.36 -15.83
CA LEU A 120 14.93 -5.25 -16.42
C LEU A 120 16.11 -5.54 -15.47
N ARG A 121 16.01 -5.22 -14.19
CA ARG A 121 17.06 -5.58 -13.22
C ARG A 121 17.20 -7.11 -13.15
N GLU A 122 18.43 -7.58 -12.98
CA GLU A 122 18.72 -9.02 -12.85
C GLU A 122 18.31 -9.59 -11.49
N VAL A 123 18.32 -8.76 -10.45
CA VAL A 123 17.97 -9.13 -9.08
C VAL A 123 17.02 -8.09 -8.49
N ASN A 124 16.00 -8.54 -7.80
CA ASN A 124 15.06 -7.71 -7.06
C ASN A 124 14.81 -8.29 -5.66
N SER A 125 14.03 -7.59 -4.86
CA SER A 125 13.68 -7.94 -3.46
C SER A 125 13.15 -9.36 -3.29
N TRP A 126 12.44 -9.87 -4.27
CA TRP A 126 11.86 -11.23 -4.24
C TRP A 126 12.90 -12.34 -4.20
N ARG A 127 14.10 -12.05 -4.68
CA ARG A 127 15.23 -13.01 -4.75
C ARG A 127 16.22 -12.86 -3.59
N LEU A 128 16.13 -11.79 -2.79
CA LEU A 128 17.10 -11.49 -1.74
C LEU A 128 16.96 -12.41 -0.53
N ARG A 129 18.11 -12.86 -0.02
CA ARG A 129 18.25 -13.51 1.26
C ARG A 129 18.41 -12.48 2.37
N MET A 130 18.31 -12.90 3.63
CA MET A 130 18.33 -12.03 4.80
C MET A 130 19.52 -11.05 4.83
N HIS A 131 20.72 -11.52 4.53
CA HIS A 131 21.95 -10.71 4.58
C HIS A 131 22.11 -9.76 3.37
N GLU A 132 21.32 -9.96 2.32
CA GLU A 132 21.33 -9.15 1.10
C GLU A 132 20.35 -7.98 1.18
N VAL A 133 19.33 -8.07 2.06
CA VAL A 133 18.32 -7.03 2.23
C VAL A 133 18.92 -5.81 2.92
N LYS A 134 18.84 -4.66 2.30
CA LYS A 134 19.31 -3.40 2.87
C LYS A 134 18.36 -2.92 3.96
N THR A 135 18.91 -2.31 5.02
CA THR A 135 18.09 -1.80 6.14
C THR A 135 16.99 -0.83 5.72
N PRO A 136 17.22 0.14 4.82
CA PRO A 136 16.13 1.00 4.35
C PRO A 136 14.98 0.22 3.70
N GLU A 137 15.27 -0.78 2.86
CA GLU A 137 14.25 -1.63 2.25
C GLU A 137 13.45 -2.42 3.29
N LEU A 138 14.15 -3.00 4.29
CA LEU A 138 13.49 -3.66 5.41
C LEU A 138 12.48 -2.73 6.10
N LEU A 139 12.89 -1.48 6.39
CA LEU A 139 12.04 -0.50 7.05
C LEU A 139 10.86 -0.08 6.17
N GLU A 140 11.08 0.15 4.87
CA GLU A 140 10.01 0.48 3.92
C GLU A 140 8.96 -0.63 3.85
N VAL A 141 9.39 -1.89 3.71
CA VAL A 141 8.48 -3.03 3.64
C VAL A 141 7.64 -3.16 4.90
N GLN A 142 8.24 -2.98 6.10
CA GLN A 142 7.48 -2.97 7.35
C GLN A 142 6.52 -1.78 7.42
N LEU A 143 6.98 -0.60 7.01
CA LEU A 143 6.16 0.62 7.04
C LEU A 143 4.93 0.48 6.13
N VAL A 144 5.11 0.05 4.89
CA VAL A 144 4.02 -0.08 3.91
C VAL A 144 3.07 -1.22 4.26
N ASN A 145 3.60 -2.41 4.56
CA ASN A 145 2.80 -3.63 4.64
C ASN A 145 2.18 -3.89 6.01
N ALA A 146 2.71 -3.31 7.09
CA ALA A 146 2.22 -3.59 8.44
C ALA A 146 1.90 -2.31 9.23
N ILE A 147 2.84 -1.35 9.29
CA ILE A 147 2.69 -0.15 10.13
C ILE A 147 1.62 0.80 9.57
N ALA A 148 1.61 1.05 8.25
CA ALA A 148 0.60 1.92 7.63
C ALA A 148 -0.83 1.36 7.79
N PRO A 149 -1.11 0.07 7.53
CA PRO A 149 -2.40 -0.53 7.86
C PRO A 149 -2.78 -0.39 9.34
N TYR A 150 -1.84 -0.60 10.26
CA TYR A 150 -2.08 -0.39 11.68
C TYR A 150 -2.53 1.05 11.99
N VAL A 151 -1.79 2.03 11.49
CA VAL A 151 -2.10 3.46 11.69
C VAL A 151 -3.44 3.83 11.07
N LEU A 152 -3.73 3.39 9.85
CA LEU A 152 -4.99 3.64 9.15
C LEU A 152 -6.17 3.02 9.91
N ASN A 153 -6.08 1.75 10.30
CA ASN A 153 -7.12 1.06 11.06
C ASN A 153 -7.40 1.80 12.37
N ALA A 154 -6.36 2.17 13.12
CA ALA A 154 -6.50 2.85 14.40
C ALA A 154 -7.08 4.27 14.25
N ARG A 155 -6.59 5.05 13.29
CA ARG A 155 -6.98 6.46 13.13
C ARG A 155 -8.30 6.65 12.41
N LEU A 156 -8.73 5.71 11.58
CA LEU A 156 -10.00 5.77 10.85
C LEU A 156 -11.16 5.08 11.60
N LYS A 157 -10.90 4.26 12.62
CA LYS A 157 -11.96 3.65 13.45
C LYS A 157 -12.99 4.68 13.96
N PRO A 158 -12.62 5.85 14.51
CA PRO A 158 -13.59 6.86 14.94
C PRO A 158 -14.47 7.38 13.80
N LEU A 159 -13.96 7.45 12.58
CA LEU A 159 -14.75 7.83 11.41
C LEU A 159 -15.76 6.74 11.02
N MET A 160 -15.37 5.47 11.15
CA MET A 160 -16.29 4.34 10.93
C MET A 160 -17.41 4.30 11.98
N LEU A 161 -17.16 4.77 13.20
CA LEU A 161 -18.16 4.82 14.28
C LEU A 161 -19.18 5.97 14.19
N ARG A 162 -19.05 6.88 13.22
CA ARG A 162 -19.97 8.03 13.07
C ARG A 162 -21.40 7.64 12.68
N THR A 163 -21.58 6.45 12.16
CA THR A 163 -22.90 5.95 11.75
C THR A 163 -23.20 4.64 12.46
N PRO A 164 -24.49 4.34 12.76
CA PRO A 164 -24.87 3.20 13.59
C PRO A 164 -24.84 1.84 12.88
N GLU A 165 -24.64 1.82 11.55
CA GLU A 165 -24.62 0.58 10.78
C GLU A 165 -23.54 -0.37 11.28
N ARG A 166 -23.88 -1.65 11.36
CA ARG A 166 -23.03 -2.72 11.91
C ARG A 166 -22.51 -3.70 10.87
N HIS A 167 -22.44 -3.31 9.62
CA HIS A 167 -21.96 -4.12 8.50
C HIS A 167 -20.78 -3.44 7.77
N LYS A 168 -19.87 -2.88 8.58
CA LYS A 168 -18.64 -2.24 8.12
C LYS A 168 -17.51 -3.24 8.04
N HIS A 169 -16.57 -3.03 7.14
CA HIS A 169 -15.48 -3.95 6.95
C HIS A 169 -14.12 -3.26 6.89
N VAL A 170 -13.12 -3.94 7.46
CA VAL A 170 -11.70 -3.68 7.24
C VAL A 170 -11.11 -4.93 6.61
N VAL A 171 -10.52 -4.77 5.43
CA VAL A 171 -9.82 -5.85 4.72
C VAL A 171 -8.34 -5.51 4.65
N ASN A 172 -7.52 -6.30 5.32
CA ASN A 172 -6.06 -6.19 5.26
C ASN A 172 -5.55 -7.19 4.22
N VAL A 173 -5.06 -6.69 3.09
CA VAL A 173 -4.54 -7.55 2.02
C VAL A 173 -3.20 -8.14 2.44
N SER A 174 -3.24 -9.42 2.75
CA SER A 174 -2.12 -10.20 3.23
C SER A 174 -1.66 -11.24 2.18
N ALA A 175 -0.94 -12.23 2.62
CA ALA A 175 -0.47 -13.33 1.78
C ALA A 175 -0.11 -14.55 2.62
N VAL A 176 -0.14 -15.75 2.00
CA VAL A 176 0.33 -17.01 2.62
C VAL A 176 1.79 -16.94 3.07
N GLU A 177 2.56 -16.01 2.55
CA GLU A 177 3.93 -15.72 2.98
C GLU A 177 4.02 -15.36 4.47
N GLY A 178 2.94 -14.81 5.05
CA GLY A 178 2.84 -14.51 6.49
C GLY A 178 2.52 -15.71 7.37
N GLN A 179 2.23 -16.89 6.82
CA GLN A 179 1.87 -18.08 7.59
C GLN A 179 3.11 -18.85 8.05
N PHE A 180 3.11 -19.36 9.28
CA PHE A 180 4.24 -20.10 9.87
C PHE A 180 4.30 -21.57 9.47
N TYR A 181 3.17 -22.22 9.30
CA TYR A 181 3.07 -23.67 9.07
C TYR A 181 3.37 -24.10 7.62
N ARG A 182 3.55 -23.15 6.71
CA ARG A 182 3.76 -23.45 5.29
C ARG A 182 5.11 -24.16 5.07
N SER A 183 5.08 -25.41 4.60
CA SER A 183 6.26 -26.23 4.39
C SER A 183 7.14 -25.81 3.20
N THR A 184 6.58 -25.01 2.27
CA THR A 184 7.25 -24.60 1.03
C THR A 184 7.95 -23.24 1.13
N LYS A 185 8.21 -22.71 2.34
CA LYS A 185 8.97 -21.46 2.50
C LYS A 185 10.42 -21.64 2.02
N THR A 186 10.86 -20.67 1.23
CA THR A 186 12.24 -20.58 0.78
C THR A 186 13.08 -19.72 1.73
N ASP A 187 14.38 -19.60 1.47
CA ASP A 187 15.31 -18.72 2.20
C ASP A 187 15.28 -17.25 1.71
N LYS A 188 14.33 -16.93 0.81
CA LYS A 188 14.24 -15.63 0.13
C LYS A 188 13.17 -14.74 0.73
N HIS A 189 13.25 -13.43 0.43
CA HIS A 189 12.34 -12.36 0.83
C HIS A 189 11.82 -12.44 2.30
N PRO A 190 12.70 -12.69 3.29
CA PRO A 190 12.27 -12.87 4.68
C PRO A 190 11.64 -11.61 5.28
N HIS A 191 12.03 -10.43 4.83
CA HIS A 191 11.50 -9.13 5.25
C HIS A 191 10.02 -8.96 4.84
N THR A 192 9.63 -9.44 3.65
CA THR A 192 8.23 -9.45 3.18
C THR A 192 7.40 -10.45 3.96
N ASN A 193 7.92 -11.68 4.16
CA ASN A 193 7.26 -12.70 4.97
C ASN A 193 7.00 -12.18 6.41
N MET A 194 7.99 -11.52 7.01
CA MET A 194 7.89 -10.94 8.34
C MET A 194 6.79 -9.84 8.40
N ALA A 195 6.71 -8.97 7.39
CA ALA A 195 5.71 -7.92 7.33
C ALA A 195 4.28 -8.48 7.19
N LYS A 196 4.08 -9.52 6.38
CA LYS A 196 2.77 -10.18 6.24
C LYS A 196 2.38 -10.96 7.50
N ALA A 197 3.34 -11.57 8.21
CA ALA A 197 3.09 -12.17 9.52
C ALA A 197 2.66 -11.12 10.55
N ALA A 198 3.32 -9.95 10.56
CA ALA A 198 2.94 -8.83 11.43
C ALA A 198 1.51 -8.33 11.12
N LEU A 199 1.16 -8.19 9.83
CA LEU A 199 -0.18 -7.79 9.39
C LEU A 199 -1.25 -8.82 9.81
N ASN A 200 -0.97 -10.11 9.66
CA ASN A 200 -1.84 -11.19 10.10
C ASN A 200 -2.06 -11.15 11.62
N MET A 201 -1.00 -11.00 12.39
CA MET A 201 -1.08 -10.92 13.86
C MET A 201 -1.87 -9.69 14.32
N MET A 202 -1.64 -8.53 13.71
CA MET A 202 -2.40 -7.31 13.97
C MET A 202 -3.90 -7.54 13.70
N THR A 203 -4.25 -8.14 12.57
CA THR A 203 -5.64 -8.44 12.19
C THR A 203 -6.30 -9.36 13.21
N ARG A 204 -5.67 -10.49 13.51
CA ARG A 204 -6.16 -11.48 14.48
C ARG A 204 -6.37 -10.88 15.87
N THR A 205 -5.42 -10.07 16.32
CA THR A 205 -5.45 -9.44 17.66
C THR A 205 -6.53 -8.36 17.76
N SER A 206 -6.74 -7.58 16.69
CA SER A 206 -7.63 -6.41 16.73
C SER A 206 -9.08 -6.72 16.38
N ALA A 207 -9.35 -7.76 15.60
CA ALA A 207 -10.68 -8.10 15.12
C ALA A 207 -11.72 -8.29 16.25
N PRO A 208 -11.42 -8.92 17.42
CA PRO A 208 -12.37 -9.05 18.52
C PRO A 208 -12.83 -7.74 19.15
N ASP A 209 -12.01 -6.68 19.08
CA ASP A 209 -12.41 -5.34 19.51
C ASP A 209 -13.28 -4.65 18.44
N PHE A 210 -12.90 -4.74 17.18
CA PHE A 210 -13.58 -4.09 16.07
C PHE A 210 -15.01 -4.64 15.86
N VAL A 211 -15.20 -5.95 16.00
CA VAL A 211 -16.53 -6.57 15.79
C VAL A 211 -17.56 -6.12 16.83
N LYS A 212 -17.17 -5.76 18.05
CA LYS A 212 -18.08 -5.18 19.07
C LYS A 212 -18.79 -3.93 18.54
N ASP A 213 -18.11 -3.19 17.68
CA ASP A 213 -18.61 -1.97 17.04
C ASP A 213 -19.24 -2.24 15.65
N GLY A 214 -19.43 -3.50 15.28
CA GLY A 214 -19.98 -3.88 13.96
C GLY A 214 -19.04 -3.65 12.80
N ILE A 215 -17.71 -3.69 13.05
CA ILE A 215 -16.66 -3.59 12.06
C ILE A 215 -15.99 -4.96 11.92
N HIS A 216 -16.14 -5.60 10.77
CA HIS A 216 -15.67 -6.96 10.50
C HIS A 216 -14.28 -6.90 9.85
N MET A 217 -13.24 -7.17 10.63
CA MET A 217 -11.85 -7.11 10.17
C MET A 217 -11.36 -8.51 9.80
N ASN A 218 -10.78 -8.64 8.60
CA ASN A 218 -10.16 -9.87 8.10
C ASN A 218 -8.84 -9.58 7.41
N ALA A 219 -7.97 -10.58 7.33
CA ALA A 219 -6.85 -10.64 6.41
C ALA A 219 -7.23 -11.48 5.19
N VAL A 220 -6.84 -11.07 3.98
CA VAL A 220 -7.19 -11.77 2.74
C VAL A 220 -5.93 -12.03 1.93
N ASP A 221 -5.73 -13.26 1.52
CA ASP A 221 -4.74 -13.66 0.52
C ASP A 221 -5.37 -13.55 -0.88
N THR A 222 -4.75 -12.78 -1.76
CA THR A 222 -5.22 -12.59 -3.14
C THR A 222 -4.98 -13.81 -4.03
N GLY A 223 -4.12 -14.72 -3.58
CA GLY A 223 -3.57 -15.77 -4.42
C GLY A 223 -2.45 -15.26 -5.33
N TRP A 224 -1.99 -16.13 -6.23
CA TRP A 224 -0.87 -15.82 -7.11
C TRP A 224 -1.36 -15.15 -8.39
N VAL A 225 -1.33 -13.82 -8.39
CA VAL A 225 -1.81 -12.95 -9.47
C VAL A 225 -0.68 -12.52 -10.41
N THR A 226 0.50 -12.18 -9.84
CA THR A 226 1.64 -11.67 -10.60
C THR A 226 2.91 -12.49 -10.34
N ASP A 227 3.84 -12.48 -11.29
CA ASP A 227 5.17 -13.06 -11.12
C ASP A 227 6.16 -11.97 -10.66
N GLU A 228 6.53 -12.01 -9.39
CA GLU A 228 7.42 -11.01 -8.78
C GLU A 228 8.91 -11.25 -9.09
N ASP A 229 9.26 -12.31 -9.80
CA ASP A 229 10.64 -12.55 -10.22
C ASP A 229 11.13 -11.46 -11.21
N PRO A 230 12.45 -11.20 -11.27
CA PRO A 230 13.03 -10.33 -12.30
C PRO A 230 12.60 -10.74 -13.71
N ALA A 231 12.41 -9.76 -14.62
CA ALA A 231 11.85 -9.96 -15.95
C ALA A 231 12.50 -11.12 -16.74
N ALA A 232 13.82 -11.28 -16.65
CA ALA A 232 14.53 -12.37 -17.31
C ALA A 232 14.15 -13.76 -16.76
N HIS A 233 13.91 -13.87 -15.44
CA HIS A 233 13.46 -15.09 -14.80
C HIS A 233 11.99 -15.39 -15.13
N ALA A 234 11.12 -14.38 -15.08
CA ALA A 234 9.72 -14.49 -15.45
C ALA A 234 9.58 -14.96 -16.91
N ALA A 235 10.30 -14.33 -17.85
CA ALA A 235 10.31 -14.72 -19.24
C ALA A 235 10.81 -16.17 -19.47
N ARG A 236 11.79 -16.62 -18.68
CA ARG A 236 12.25 -18.02 -18.74
C ARG A 236 11.18 -18.98 -18.26
N LYS A 237 10.49 -18.68 -17.17
CA LYS A 237 9.38 -19.49 -16.65
C LYS A 237 8.22 -19.54 -17.66
N ALA A 238 7.88 -18.40 -18.26
CA ALA A 238 6.84 -18.33 -19.29
C ALA A 238 7.15 -19.22 -20.49
N LYS A 239 8.42 -19.25 -20.97
CA LYS A 239 8.87 -20.17 -22.05
C LYS A 239 8.74 -21.66 -21.66
N LEU A 240 8.70 -21.97 -20.37
CA LEU A 240 8.47 -23.33 -19.86
C LEU A 240 6.98 -23.62 -19.59
N GLY A 241 6.09 -22.72 -20.03
CA GLY A 241 4.64 -22.86 -19.89
C GLY A 241 4.08 -22.44 -18.53
N PHE A 242 4.88 -21.72 -17.71
CA PHE A 242 4.38 -21.17 -16.44
C PHE A 242 3.75 -19.80 -16.68
N ALA A 243 2.55 -19.63 -16.09
CA ALA A 243 1.90 -18.32 -15.91
C ALA A 243 1.28 -18.28 -14.51
N PRO A 244 1.14 -17.10 -13.87
CA PRO A 244 0.32 -16.99 -12.68
C PRO A 244 -1.09 -17.56 -12.93
N PRO A 245 -1.64 -18.34 -11.98
CA PRO A 245 -2.92 -19.01 -12.21
C PRO A 245 -4.14 -18.08 -12.13
N LEU A 246 -3.96 -16.86 -11.64
CA LEU A 246 -5.00 -15.87 -11.39
C LEU A 246 -4.65 -14.55 -12.08
N ASP A 247 -5.68 -13.74 -12.36
CA ASP A 247 -5.52 -12.38 -12.87
C ASP A 247 -5.86 -11.32 -11.80
N ILE A 248 -5.78 -10.04 -12.19
CA ILE A 248 -6.07 -8.90 -11.31
C ILE A 248 -7.53 -8.89 -10.85
N ILE A 249 -8.46 -9.41 -11.66
CA ILE A 249 -9.89 -9.50 -11.34
C ILE A 249 -10.10 -10.56 -10.25
N ASP A 250 -9.43 -11.69 -10.38
CA ASP A 250 -9.45 -12.77 -9.39
C ASP A 250 -8.93 -12.29 -8.03
N GLY A 251 -7.82 -11.54 -8.03
CA GLY A 251 -7.26 -10.95 -6.81
C GLY A 251 -8.22 -9.95 -6.17
N ALA A 252 -8.78 -9.04 -6.97
CA ALA A 252 -9.75 -8.05 -6.50
C ALA A 252 -11.03 -8.72 -5.96
N ALA A 253 -11.54 -9.74 -6.63
CA ALA A 253 -12.71 -10.49 -6.17
C ALA A 253 -12.50 -11.10 -4.78
N ARG A 254 -11.32 -11.67 -4.50
CA ARG A 254 -10.98 -12.21 -3.17
C ARG A 254 -10.95 -11.12 -2.10
N ILE A 255 -10.40 -9.96 -2.42
CA ILE A 255 -10.33 -8.82 -1.47
C ILE A 255 -11.72 -8.34 -1.07
N VAL A 256 -12.65 -8.23 -2.01
CA VAL A 256 -13.99 -7.68 -1.76
C VAL A 256 -15.01 -8.73 -1.31
N ASP A 257 -14.71 -10.01 -1.45
CA ASP A 257 -15.64 -11.11 -1.13
C ASP A 257 -16.22 -11.02 0.29
N PRO A 258 -15.44 -10.80 1.38
CA PRO A 258 -16.02 -10.75 2.72
C PRO A 258 -17.05 -9.62 2.88
N ILE A 259 -16.94 -8.55 2.09
CA ILE A 259 -17.91 -7.44 2.07
C ILE A 259 -19.19 -7.88 1.36
N PHE A 260 -19.06 -8.36 0.12
CA PHE A 260 -20.23 -8.72 -0.70
C PHE A 260 -20.96 -9.93 -0.15
N SER A 261 -20.25 -10.95 0.29
CA SER A 261 -20.83 -12.16 0.90
C SER A 261 -21.57 -11.83 2.18
N GLY A 262 -20.96 -11.01 3.07
CA GLY A 262 -21.62 -10.56 4.30
C GLY A 262 -22.86 -9.70 4.03
N ARG A 263 -22.80 -8.78 3.06
CA ARG A 263 -23.94 -7.97 2.66
C ARG A 263 -25.09 -8.77 2.07
N ARG A 264 -24.78 -9.81 1.33
CA ARG A 264 -25.78 -10.69 0.69
C ARG A 264 -26.43 -11.64 1.68
N SER A 265 -25.65 -12.26 2.55
CA SER A 265 -26.15 -13.28 3.49
C SER A 265 -26.69 -12.69 4.80
N GLY A 266 -26.27 -11.48 5.19
CA GLY A 266 -26.46 -10.93 6.52
C GLY A 266 -25.49 -11.48 7.58
N GLU A 267 -24.66 -12.46 7.22
CA GLU A 267 -23.65 -13.07 8.08
C GLU A 267 -22.26 -12.54 7.71
N HIS A 268 -21.62 -11.83 8.63
CA HIS A 268 -20.35 -11.16 8.39
C HIS A 268 -19.19 -11.95 9.01
N VAL A 269 -18.30 -12.47 8.19
CA VAL A 269 -17.07 -13.12 8.63
C VAL A 269 -16.12 -12.07 9.22
N TRP A 270 -15.47 -12.41 10.34
CA TRP A 270 -14.48 -11.55 10.99
C TRP A 270 -13.39 -12.36 11.70
N GLY A 271 -12.25 -11.74 11.93
CA GLY A 271 -11.14 -12.35 12.66
C GLY A 271 -10.53 -13.56 11.94
N GLN A 272 -10.64 -13.61 10.62
CA GLN A 272 -10.14 -14.73 9.83
C GLN A 272 -9.00 -14.28 8.89
N PHE A 273 -8.13 -15.24 8.59
CA PHE A 273 -7.32 -15.22 7.40
C PHE A 273 -8.10 -15.96 6.30
N LEU A 274 -8.42 -15.27 5.22
CA LEU A 274 -9.22 -15.79 4.12
C LEU A 274 -8.32 -16.11 2.93
N LYS A 275 -8.44 -17.32 2.42
CA LYS A 275 -7.78 -17.80 1.22
C LYS A 275 -8.78 -18.53 0.33
N ASP A 276 -8.80 -18.20 -0.95
CA ASP A 276 -9.73 -18.80 -1.92
C ASP A 276 -11.18 -18.82 -1.41
N TYR A 277 -11.62 -17.65 -0.90
CA TYR A 277 -12.97 -17.40 -0.37
C TYR A 277 -13.33 -18.15 0.93
N LYS A 278 -12.36 -18.77 1.61
CA LYS A 278 -12.60 -19.59 2.79
C LYS A 278 -11.63 -19.23 3.93
N PRO A 279 -12.07 -19.41 5.19
CA PRO A 279 -11.15 -19.36 6.32
C PRO A 279 -10.02 -20.37 6.16
N ALA A 280 -8.81 -19.90 6.38
CA ALA A 280 -7.60 -20.71 6.40
C ALA A 280 -6.83 -20.46 7.72
N PRO A 281 -5.95 -21.37 8.15
CA PRO A 281 -5.11 -21.16 9.33
C PRO A 281 -4.24 -19.91 9.19
N TRP A 282 -3.93 -19.29 10.34
CA TRP A 282 -3.08 -18.09 10.42
C TRP A 282 -1.61 -18.38 10.12
#